data_92a857a45d451655961c5db561d4feef
#
_entry.id   92a857a45d451655961c5db561d4feef
#
_cell.length_a   1.000
_cell.length_b   1.000
_cell.length_c   1.000
_cell.angle_alpha   90.00
_cell.angle_beta   90.00
_cell.angle_gamma   90.00
#
_symmetry.space_group_name_H-M   'P 1'
#
loop_
_entity.id
_entity.type
_entity.pdbx_description
1 polymer ?
#
loop_
_entity_poly.entity_id
_entity_poly.type
_entity_poly.pdbx_seq_one_letter_code
_entity_poly.pdbx_strand_id
1 'polypeptide(L)'
;MTKACSWKVVLYATLIFVAGLFIGMLAGPYVQRTFLRPPTPTEMSRHILARLRSRLSLTPEQTAQIKPLMEQTASDIEAIRVATTKQVSDRIAETNSKIATFITPEQKAKLDQMEAERREHMRHASPFFRPRLP
;
A
#
# COMPACT_ATOMS: atom_id res chain seq x y z
N MET A 1 -49.34 -23.52 12.10
CA MET A 1 -48.28 -24.45 11.62
C MET A 1 -47.10 -23.69 10.91
N THR A 2 -46.58 -22.61 11.47
CA THR A 2 -45.61 -21.73 10.80
C THR A 2 -44.25 -21.58 11.52
N LYS A 3 -44.09 -22.09 12.74
CA LYS A 3 -42.83 -21.92 13.53
C LYS A 3 -41.70 -22.85 13.10
N ALA A 4 -41.95 -23.99 12.53
CA ALA A 4 -40.92 -24.95 12.11
C ALA A 4 -40.20 -24.53 10.81
N CYS A 5 -40.92 -23.80 9.93
CA CYS A 5 -40.35 -23.30 8.69
C CYS A 5 -39.36 -22.11 8.94
N SER A 6 -39.70 -21.24 9.92
CA SER A 6 -38.88 -20.09 10.31
C SER A 6 -37.54 -20.52 10.90
N TRP A 7 -37.50 -21.58 11.71
CA TRP A 7 -36.25 -22.07 12.32
C TRP A 7 -35.24 -22.59 11.27
N LYS A 8 -35.73 -23.37 10.31
CA LYS A 8 -34.90 -23.90 9.21
C LYS A 8 -34.28 -22.76 8.38
N VAL A 9 -35.05 -21.72 8.09
CA VAL A 9 -34.57 -20.54 7.35
C VAL A 9 -33.51 -19.81 8.14
N VAL A 10 -33.70 -19.59 9.43
CA VAL A 10 -32.71 -18.97 10.31
C VAL A 10 -31.44 -19.82 10.39
N LEU A 11 -31.55 -21.12 10.50
CA LEU A 11 -30.42 -22.04 10.56
C LEU A 11 -29.62 -22.03 9.26
N TYR A 12 -30.26 -22.04 8.09
CA TYR A 12 -29.58 -21.91 6.81
C TYR A 12 -28.93 -20.54 6.63
N ALA A 13 -29.59 -19.46 7.02
CA ALA A 13 -29.05 -18.11 6.95
C ALA A 13 -27.78 -17.96 7.85
N THR A 14 -27.84 -18.51 9.06
CA THR A 14 -26.69 -18.53 9.98
C THR A 14 -25.54 -19.34 9.41
N LEU A 15 -25.80 -20.49 8.80
CA LEU A 15 -24.78 -21.35 8.22
C LEU A 15 -24.09 -20.68 7.01
N ILE A 16 -24.87 -20.03 6.15
CA ILE A 16 -24.34 -19.24 5.01
C ILE A 16 -23.52 -18.06 5.53
N PHE A 17 -23.99 -17.37 6.56
CA PHE A 17 -23.27 -16.24 7.16
C PHE A 17 -21.95 -16.67 7.76
N VAL A 18 -21.92 -17.75 8.53
CA VAL A 18 -20.69 -18.31 9.12
C VAL A 18 -19.72 -18.76 8.03
N ALA A 19 -20.21 -19.47 7.00
CA ALA A 19 -19.38 -19.87 5.86
C ALA A 19 -18.80 -18.66 5.12
N GLY A 20 -19.57 -17.61 4.89
CA GLY A 20 -19.11 -16.35 4.27
C GLY A 20 -18.05 -15.65 5.11
N LEU A 21 -18.21 -15.67 6.44
CA LEU A 21 -17.25 -15.07 7.38
C LEU A 21 -15.91 -15.83 7.37
N PHE A 22 -15.94 -17.16 7.32
CA PHE A 22 -14.75 -18.00 7.18
C PHE A 22 -14.03 -17.75 5.84
N ILE A 23 -14.77 -17.73 4.74
CA ILE A 23 -14.21 -17.46 3.40
C ILE A 23 -13.64 -16.05 3.37
N GLY A 24 -14.31 -15.05 3.92
CA GLY A 24 -13.86 -13.67 4.00
C GLY A 24 -12.56 -13.52 4.82
N MET A 25 -12.45 -14.25 5.92
CA MET A 25 -11.27 -14.23 6.78
C MET A 25 -10.02 -14.87 6.12
N LEU A 26 -10.22 -15.93 5.35
CA LEU A 26 -9.14 -16.59 4.60
C LEU A 26 -8.80 -15.86 3.30
N ALA A 27 -9.78 -15.33 2.58
CA ALA A 27 -9.59 -14.63 1.31
C ALA A 27 -9.15 -13.18 1.49
N GLY A 28 -9.52 -12.52 2.60
CA GLY A 28 -9.22 -11.11 2.88
C GLY A 28 -7.74 -10.75 2.71
N PRO A 29 -6.79 -11.41 3.38
CA PRO A 29 -5.37 -11.11 3.25
C PRO A 29 -4.82 -11.44 1.84
N TYR A 30 -5.42 -12.41 1.14
CA TYR A 30 -5.01 -12.78 -0.21
C TYR A 30 -5.44 -11.72 -1.23
N VAL A 31 -6.68 -11.26 -1.14
CA VAL A 31 -7.23 -10.17 -1.97
C VAL A 31 -6.46 -8.87 -1.73
N GLN A 32 -6.18 -8.54 -0.47
CA GLN A 32 -5.45 -7.34 -0.11
C GLN A 32 -4.01 -7.36 -0.67
N ARG A 33 -3.33 -8.51 -0.64
CA ARG A 33 -1.97 -8.65 -1.18
C ARG A 33 -1.92 -8.60 -2.71
N THR A 34 -2.95 -9.09 -3.38
CA THR A 34 -2.96 -9.24 -4.84
C THR A 34 -3.54 -8.01 -5.54
N PHE A 35 -4.61 -7.41 -4.99
CA PHE A 35 -5.33 -6.30 -5.63
C PHE A 35 -4.94 -4.91 -5.13
N LEU A 36 -4.44 -4.80 -3.89
CA LEU A 36 -4.04 -3.52 -3.29
C LEU A 36 -2.53 -3.28 -3.31
N ARG A 37 -1.75 -4.20 -3.93
CA ARG A 37 -0.32 -3.96 -4.11
C ARG A 37 -0.14 -2.93 -5.22
N PRO A 38 0.36 -1.73 -4.92
CA PRO A 38 0.67 -0.77 -5.96
C PRO A 38 1.72 -1.35 -6.90
N PRO A 39 1.57 -1.13 -8.21
CA PRO A 39 2.49 -1.63 -9.21
C PRO A 39 3.90 -1.09 -8.93
N THR A 40 4.90 -1.93 -9.14
CA THR A 40 6.30 -1.48 -9.07
C THR A 40 6.55 -0.44 -10.18
N PRO A 41 7.55 0.45 -10.03
CA PRO A 41 7.90 1.41 -11.09
C PRO A 41 8.10 0.74 -12.46
N THR A 42 8.70 -0.45 -12.47
CA THR A 42 8.91 -1.25 -13.68
C THR A 42 7.60 -1.80 -14.25
N GLU A 43 6.67 -2.23 -13.41
CA GLU A 43 5.34 -2.67 -13.86
C GLU A 43 4.54 -1.49 -14.41
N MET A 44 4.63 -0.34 -13.75
CA MET A 44 3.98 0.89 -14.18
C MET A 44 4.50 1.36 -15.53
N SER A 45 5.82 1.36 -15.74
CA SER A 45 6.41 1.73 -17.04
C SER A 45 5.97 0.77 -18.16
N ARG A 46 5.90 -0.54 -17.90
CA ARG A 46 5.38 -1.51 -18.87
C ARG A 46 3.93 -1.27 -19.22
N HIS A 47 3.07 -1.01 -18.22
CA HIS A 47 1.65 -0.72 -18.46
C HIS A 47 1.45 0.57 -19.26
N ILE A 48 2.22 1.61 -18.96
CA ILE A 48 2.17 2.87 -19.71
C ILE A 48 2.65 2.65 -21.14
N LEU A 49 3.77 1.94 -21.34
CA LEU A 49 4.30 1.63 -22.66
C LEU A 49 3.31 0.81 -23.50
N ALA A 50 2.68 -0.21 -22.93
CA ALA A 50 1.65 -1.00 -23.59
C ALA A 50 0.46 -0.14 -24.02
N ARG A 51 0.03 0.78 -23.17
CA ARG A 51 -1.06 1.72 -23.46
C ARG A 51 -0.68 2.73 -24.55
N LEU A 52 0.55 3.26 -24.52
CA LEU A 52 1.06 4.14 -25.56
C LEU A 52 1.13 3.41 -26.91
N ARG A 53 1.67 2.20 -26.94
CA ARG A 53 1.73 1.36 -28.14
C ARG A 53 0.36 1.13 -28.75
N SER A 54 -0.64 0.81 -27.92
CA SER A 54 -2.01 0.57 -28.39
C SER A 54 -2.70 1.84 -28.89
N ARG A 55 -2.52 2.97 -28.18
CA ARG A 55 -3.23 4.20 -28.52
C ARG A 55 -2.59 5.01 -29.66
N LEU A 56 -1.27 4.98 -29.75
CA LEU A 56 -0.51 5.71 -30.76
C LEU A 56 -0.09 4.80 -31.94
N SER A 57 -0.46 3.51 -31.94
CA SER A 57 -0.10 2.55 -32.98
C SER A 57 1.41 2.55 -33.26
N LEU A 58 2.23 2.58 -32.17
CA LEU A 58 3.68 2.68 -32.29
C LEU A 58 4.27 1.48 -33.02
N THR A 59 5.24 1.73 -33.90
CA THR A 59 6.02 0.68 -34.55
C THR A 59 6.93 -0.02 -33.54
N PRO A 60 7.44 -1.24 -33.85
CA PRO A 60 8.41 -1.92 -32.99
C PRO A 60 9.66 -1.08 -32.72
N GLU A 61 10.16 -0.36 -33.74
CA GLU A 61 11.34 0.51 -33.63
C GLU A 61 11.10 1.68 -32.70
N GLN A 62 9.95 2.36 -32.84
CA GLN A 62 9.54 3.44 -31.92
C GLN A 62 9.38 2.93 -30.49
N THR A 63 8.79 1.76 -30.32
CA THR A 63 8.63 1.12 -29.01
C THR A 63 9.98 0.83 -28.37
N ALA A 64 10.97 0.35 -29.15
CA ALA A 64 12.32 0.08 -28.66
C ALA A 64 13.05 1.36 -28.20
N GLN A 65 12.82 2.48 -28.88
CA GLN A 65 13.39 3.80 -28.49
C GLN A 65 12.71 4.39 -27.25
N ILE A 66 11.40 4.23 -27.11
CA ILE A 66 10.62 4.78 -25.98
C ILE A 66 10.85 3.98 -24.70
N LYS A 67 11.07 2.67 -24.79
CA LYS A 67 11.22 1.79 -23.62
C LYS A 67 12.28 2.28 -22.62
N PRO A 68 13.53 2.58 -23.03
CA PRO A 68 14.55 3.05 -22.07
C PRO A 68 14.19 4.38 -21.43
N LEU A 69 13.51 5.29 -22.14
CA LEU A 69 13.04 6.55 -21.59
C LEU A 69 12.01 6.33 -20.47
N MET A 70 11.10 5.38 -20.67
CA MET A 70 10.10 5.04 -19.66
C MET A 70 10.72 4.36 -18.44
N GLU A 71 11.73 3.51 -18.64
CA GLU A 71 12.46 2.87 -17.56
C GLU A 71 13.27 3.89 -16.75
N GLN A 72 13.94 4.82 -17.41
CA GLN A 72 14.65 5.92 -16.76
C GLN A 72 13.67 6.78 -15.96
N THR A 73 12.58 7.23 -16.55
CA THR A 73 11.55 8.03 -15.86
C THR A 73 11.00 7.31 -14.62
N ALA A 74 10.76 6.00 -14.70
CA ALA A 74 10.30 5.21 -13.57
C ALA A 74 11.33 5.16 -12.44
N SER A 75 12.62 5.05 -12.79
CA SER A 75 13.74 5.09 -11.84
C SER A 75 13.84 6.47 -11.17
N ASP A 76 13.74 7.53 -11.95
CA ASP A 76 13.83 8.92 -11.43
C ASP A 76 12.66 9.24 -10.49
N ILE A 77 11.44 8.81 -10.84
CA ILE A 77 10.26 8.96 -9.97
C ILE A 77 10.48 8.20 -8.65
N GLU A 78 11.04 7.00 -8.69
CA GLU A 78 11.32 6.23 -7.47
C GLU A 78 12.39 6.93 -6.61
N ALA A 79 13.45 7.45 -7.21
CA ALA A 79 14.48 8.19 -6.50
C ALA A 79 13.91 9.46 -5.81
N ILE A 80 13.10 10.24 -6.52
CA ILE A 80 12.41 11.42 -5.98
C ILE A 80 11.54 11.02 -4.79
N ARG A 81 10.81 9.92 -4.93
CA ARG A 81 9.91 9.44 -3.89
C ARG A 81 10.64 8.99 -2.63
N VAL A 82 11.74 8.25 -2.78
CA VAL A 82 12.60 7.85 -1.65
C VAL A 82 13.18 9.09 -0.97
N ALA A 83 13.71 10.04 -1.73
CA ALA A 83 14.24 11.29 -1.22
C ALA A 83 13.18 12.10 -0.46
N THR A 84 12.00 12.26 -1.04
CA THR A 84 10.88 12.99 -0.41
C THR A 84 10.44 12.32 0.89
N THR A 85 10.33 10.99 0.88
CA THR A 85 9.99 10.22 2.09
C THR A 85 10.99 10.45 3.21
N LYS A 86 12.28 10.41 2.88
CA LYS A 86 13.34 10.70 3.84
C LYS A 86 13.23 12.12 4.38
N GLN A 87 13.08 13.12 3.51
CA GLN A 87 12.94 14.52 3.91
C GLN A 87 11.74 14.73 4.85
N VAL A 88 10.59 14.12 4.56
CA VAL A 88 9.40 14.18 5.43
C VAL A 88 9.70 13.54 6.78
N SER A 89 10.33 12.37 6.79
CA SER A 89 10.69 11.67 8.03
C SER A 89 11.66 12.48 8.89
N ASP A 90 12.68 13.06 8.27
CA ASP A 90 13.69 13.89 8.95
C ASP A 90 13.03 15.14 9.54
N ARG A 91 12.11 15.78 8.80
CA ARG A 91 11.38 16.97 9.29
C ARG A 91 10.47 16.65 10.48
N ILE A 92 9.78 15.49 10.45
CA ILE A 92 8.98 15.05 11.59
C ILE A 92 9.86 14.77 12.80
N ALA A 93 11.00 14.11 12.63
CA ALA A 93 11.93 13.82 13.72
C ALA A 93 12.48 15.13 14.35
N GLU A 94 12.85 16.11 13.53
CA GLU A 94 13.26 17.44 13.99
C GLU A 94 12.15 18.12 14.81
N THR A 95 10.92 18.07 14.31
CA THR A 95 9.76 18.66 15.00
C THR A 95 9.52 17.97 16.34
N ASN A 96 9.58 16.64 16.39
CA ASN A 96 9.37 15.90 17.62
C ASN A 96 10.50 16.17 18.65
N SER A 97 11.74 16.35 18.19
CA SER A 97 12.84 16.78 19.06
C SER A 97 12.57 18.16 19.69
N LYS A 98 12.00 19.10 18.94
CA LYS A 98 11.60 20.40 19.46
C LYS A 98 10.43 20.27 20.44
N ILE A 99 9.43 19.46 20.11
CA ILE A 99 8.30 19.20 21.03
C ILE A 99 8.81 18.62 22.35
N ALA A 100 9.79 17.72 22.31
CA ALA A 100 10.34 17.08 23.50
C ALA A 100 10.96 18.05 24.50
N THR A 101 11.30 19.28 24.09
CA THR A 101 11.82 20.30 25.01
C THR A 101 10.75 21.03 25.82
N PHE A 102 9.47 20.89 25.42
CA PHE A 102 8.33 21.58 26.04
C PHE A 102 7.41 20.66 26.85
N ILE A 103 7.66 19.35 26.83
CA ILE A 103 6.79 18.33 27.43
C ILE A 103 7.46 17.65 28.64
N THR A 104 6.64 17.05 29.50
CA THR A 104 7.13 16.27 30.64
C THR A 104 7.76 14.94 30.20
N PRO A 105 8.60 14.30 31.06
CA PRO A 105 9.16 12.98 30.73
C PRO A 105 8.12 11.92 30.40
N GLU A 106 6.97 11.95 31.08
CA GLU A 106 5.86 11.00 30.86
C GLU A 106 5.18 11.26 29.49
N GLN A 107 5.02 12.51 29.11
CA GLN A 107 4.50 12.89 27.79
C GLN A 107 5.48 12.52 26.69
N LYS A 108 6.78 12.66 26.95
CA LYS A 108 7.82 12.23 26.00
C LYS A 108 7.76 10.72 25.74
N ALA A 109 7.58 9.91 26.77
CA ALA A 109 7.42 8.46 26.59
C ALA A 109 6.22 8.11 25.67
N LYS A 110 5.11 8.83 25.81
CA LYS A 110 3.95 8.68 24.90
C LYS A 110 4.25 9.12 23.48
N LEU A 111 4.98 10.22 23.30
CA LEU A 111 5.40 10.70 21.99
C LEU A 111 6.28 9.67 21.28
N ASP A 112 7.26 9.09 21.99
CA ASP A 112 8.16 8.06 21.47
C ASP A 112 7.38 6.80 21.06
N GLN A 113 6.36 6.41 21.85
CA GLN A 113 5.47 5.29 21.51
C GLN A 113 4.67 5.59 20.23
N MET A 114 4.06 6.78 20.12
CA MET A 114 3.32 7.19 18.91
C MET A 114 4.21 7.20 17.67
N GLU A 115 5.47 7.61 17.80
CA GLU A 115 6.44 7.54 16.72
C GLU A 115 6.76 6.10 16.30
N ALA A 116 6.94 5.20 17.25
CA ALA A 116 7.18 3.79 16.98
C ALA A 116 6.00 3.17 16.23
N GLU A 117 4.77 3.39 16.71
CA GLU A 117 3.55 2.94 16.05
C GLU A 117 3.42 3.50 14.63
N ARG A 118 3.70 4.80 14.43
CA ARG A 118 3.69 5.43 13.11
C ARG A 118 4.70 4.78 12.16
N ARG A 119 5.94 4.51 12.62
CA ARG A 119 6.97 3.84 11.83
C ARG A 119 6.54 2.43 11.43
N GLU A 120 5.91 1.72 12.33
CA GLU A 120 5.40 0.38 12.10
C GLU A 120 4.24 0.38 11.10
N HIS A 121 3.28 1.30 11.27
CA HIS A 121 2.21 1.50 10.30
C HIS A 121 2.74 1.85 8.91
N MET A 122 3.76 2.71 8.80
CA MET A 122 4.38 3.03 7.50
C MET A 122 5.08 1.81 6.87
N ARG A 123 5.68 0.92 7.66
CA ARG A 123 6.27 -0.33 7.16
C ARG A 123 5.21 -1.28 6.58
N HIS A 124 4.03 -1.32 7.18
CA HIS A 124 2.96 -2.25 6.82
C HIS A 124 1.96 -1.68 5.82
N ALA A 125 1.64 -0.40 5.93
CA ALA A 125 0.58 0.24 5.13
C ALA A 125 1.01 0.64 3.73
N SER A 126 2.29 0.75 3.44
CA SER A 126 2.74 1.17 2.12
C SER A 126 3.91 0.32 1.63
N PRO A 127 3.68 -0.53 0.61
CA PRO A 127 4.77 -1.06 -0.20
C PRO A 127 5.56 0.08 -0.89
N PHE A 128 5.02 1.28 -0.89
CA PHE A 128 5.65 2.51 -1.33
C PHE A 128 6.76 3.01 -0.38
N PHE A 129 6.77 2.60 0.87
CA PHE A 129 7.72 3.03 1.90
C PHE A 129 8.78 1.97 2.27
N ARG A 130 8.84 0.83 1.56
CA ARG A 130 9.94 -0.11 1.75
C ARG A 130 11.18 0.42 1.03
N PRO A 131 12.21 0.93 1.73
CA PRO A 131 13.52 1.08 1.13
C PRO A 131 13.97 -0.34 0.73
N ARG A 132 14.22 -0.59 -0.53
CA ARG A 132 15.04 -1.75 -0.93
C ARG A 132 16.42 -1.46 -0.39
N LEU A 133 16.78 -2.10 0.70
CA LEU A 133 18.19 -2.23 1.08
C LEU A 133 18.90 -3.00 -0.06
N PRO A 134 20.13 -2.58 -0.41
CA PRO A 134 20.93 -3.21 -1.44
C PRO A 134 21.19 -4.67 -1.16
#